data_00714809282b16c53c203ed054421d34
#
_entry.id   00714809282b16c53c203ed054421d34
#
_cell.length_a   1.000
_cell.length_b   1.000
_cell.length_c   1.000
_cell.angle_alpha   90.00
_cell.angle_beta   90.00
_cell.angle_gamma   90.00
#
_symmetry.space_group_name_H-M   'P 1'
#
loop_
_entity.id
_entity.type
_entity.pdbx_description
1 polymer ?
#
loop_
_entity_poly.entity_id
_entity_poly.type
_entity_poly.pdbx_seq_one_letter_code
_entity_poly.pdbx_strand_id
1 'polypeptide(L)'
;MRHGDAVQFAAGTGGWTYVWDHRRKPHIHPLATPSGVVLTQVEPADHPWQRGVWFVVKFVDGDNFWEEYGAAGWGVQRHDRRPTQTVAPADSTHGSDGPSGAVHTVEGELDWIRPDRRTVAVRERRRLRHVPCGDDVYAVDWDVTLTPPAAAVLDRTPFT
;
A
#
# COMPACT_ATOMS: atom_id res chain seq x y z
N MET A 1 -19.20 0.43 0.34
CA MET A 1 -18.04 -0.31 -0.19
C MET A 1 -18.58 -1.42 -1.09
N ARG A 2 -18.13 -1.52 -2.31
CA ARG A 2 -18.38 -2.72 -3.11
C ARG A 2 -17.51 -3.84 -2.52
N HIS A 3 -18.07 -5.03 -2.29
CA HIS A 3 -17.38 -6.21 -1.75
C HIS A 3 -16.30 -6.74 -2.70
N GLY A 4 -15.24 -5.97 -2.99
CA GLY A 4 -14.21 -6.35 -3.95
C GLY A 4 -12.96 -5.49 -3.95
N ASP A 5 -12.99 -4.37 -3.24
CA ASP A 5 -11.94 -3.37 -3.30
C ASP A 5 -11.00 -3.40 -2.07
N ALA A 6 -11.00 -4.52 -1.32
CA ALA A 6 -10.14 -4.73 -0.16
C ALA A 6 -9.84 -6.21 0.10
N VAL A 7 -8.73 -6.49 0.77
CA VAL A 7 -8.38 -7.80 1.34
C VAL A 7 -7.92 -7.63 2.77
N GLN A 8 -8.39 -8.55 3.63
CA GLN A 8 -8.06 -8.56 5.06
C GLN A 8 -7.18 -9.74 5.41
N PHE A 9 -6.21 -9.49 6.27
CA PHE A 9 -5.33 -10.48 6.89
C PHE A 9 -5.52 -10.41 8.39
N ALA A 10 -5.93 -11.53 8.99
CA ALA A 10 -6.16 -11.63 10.42
C ALA A 10 -4.90 -12.11 11.15
N ALA A 11 -4.65 -11.56 12.34
CA ALA A 11 -3.64 -11.99 13.28
C ALA A 11 -4.22 -11.84 14.70
N GLY A 12 -4.58 -12.93 15.35
CA GLY A 12 -5.32 -12.89 16.62
C GLY A 12 -6.67 -12.19 16.47
N THR A 13 -6.92 -11.16 17.29
CA THR A 13 -8.11 -10.30 17.21
C THR A 13 -7.90 -9.05 16.33
N GLY A 14 -6.68 -8.84 15.80
CA GLY A 14 -6.29 -7.74 14.94
C GLY A 14 -5.87 -8.19 13.55
N GLY A 15 -4.89 -7.49 12.98
CA GLY A 15 -4.37 -7.71 11.64
C GLY A 15 -4.43 -6.46 10.79
N TRP A 16 -4.53 -6.60 9.49
CA TRP A 16 -4.56 -5.45 8.60
C TRP A 16 -5.43 -5.68 7.37
N THR A 17 -5.86 -4.57 6.77
CA THR A 17 -6.65 -4.57 5.54
C THR A 17 -5.96 -3.72 4.49
N TYR A 18 -5.71 -4.29 3.32
CA TYR A 18 -5.30 -3.55 2.13
C TYR A 18 -6.53 -3.11 1.35
N VAL A 19 -6.63 -1.81 1.10
CA VAL A 19 -7.76 -1.16 0.42
C VAL A 19 -7.25 -0.54 -0.87
N TRP A 20 -7.95 -0.75 -2.00
CA TRP A 20 -7.58 -0.22 -3.32
C TRP A 20 -8.77 0.34 -4.09
N ASP A 21 -9.73 0.91 -3.42
CA ASP A 21 -10.86 1.54 -4.11
C ASP A 21 -10.37 2.62 -5.10
N HIS A 22 -11.12 2.81 -6.19
CA HIS A 22 -10.73 3.72 -7.28
C HIS A 22 -10.84 5.21 -6.92
N ARG A 23 -11.30 5.54 -5.74
CA ARG A 23 -11.52 6.92 -5.30
C ARG A 23 -10.33 7.45 -4.52
N ARG A 24 -9.49 6.57 -3.99
CA ARG A 24 -8.43 6.90 -3.05
C ARG A 24 -7.16 6.12 -3.36
N LYS A 25 -6.03 6.61 -2.85
CA LYS A 25 -4.76 5.88 -2.95
C LYS A 25 -4.89 4.50 -2.30
N PRO A 26 -4.33 3.45 -2.92
CA PRO A 26 -4.22 2.14 -2.29
C PRO A 26 -3.42 2.24 -1.00
N HIS A 27 -3.96 1.72 0.11
CA HIS A 27 -3.40 1.87 1.45
C HIS A 27 -3.73 0.69 2.36
N ILE A 28 -3.04 0.62 3.49
CA ILE A 28 -3.36 -0.31 4.58
C ILE A 28 -4.10 0.45 5.68
N HIS A 29 -5.35 0.04 5.95
CA HIS A 29 -6.13 0.49 7.09
C HIS A 29 -7.37 -0.41 7.31
N PRO A 30 -7.67 -0.82 8.56
CA PRO A 30 -6.81 -0.70 9.73
C PRO A 30 -5.53 -1.51 9.62
N LEU A 31 -4.50 -1.10 10.34
CA LEU A 31 -3.37 -1.90 10.76
C LEU A 31 -3.48 -1.99 12.28
N ALA A 32 -3.59 -3.21 12.83
CA ALA A 32 -3.81 -3.44 14.25
C ALA A 32 -2.85 -4.49 14.80
N THR A 33 -2.47 -4.35 16.07
CA THR A 33 -1.71 -5.40 16.77
C THR A 33 -2.49 -6.70 16.82
N PRO A 34 -1.86 -7.86 17.09
CA PRO A 34 -2.59 -9.12 17.31
C PRO A 34 -3.63 -9.05 18.43
N SER A 35 -3.44 -8.18 19.43
CA SER A 35 -4.41 -7.90 20.48
C SER A 35 -5.55 -6.97 20.09
N GLY A 36 -5.60 -6.49 18.83
CA GLY A 36 -6.70 -5.68 18.29
C GLY A 36 -6.54 -4.15 18.43
N VAL A 37 -5.41 -3.66 18.93
CA VAL A 37 -5.16 -2.21 19.01
C VAL A 37 -4.86 -1.65 17.62
N VAL A 38 -5.70 -0.75 17.12
CA VAL A 38 -5.53 -0.10 15.81
C VAL A 38 -4.44 0.97 15.89
N LEU A 39 -3.45 0.87 15.01
CA LEU A 39 -2.26 1.74 14.96
C LEU A 39 -2.35 2.85 13.90
N THR A 40 -3.33 2.79 13.02
CA THR A 40 -3.46 3.70 11.87
C THR A 40 -4.74 4.50 11.92
N GLN A 41 -4.70 5.67 11.27
CA GLN A 41 -5.85 6.56 11.09
C GLN A 41 -6.00 6.91 9.60
N VAL A 42 -7.21 7.17 9.16
CA VAL A 42 -7.55 7.65 7.81
C VAL A 42 -8.21 9.00 7.92
N GLU A 43 -7.82 9.93 7.05
CA GLU A 43 -8.38 11.28 6.94
C GLU A 43 -8.39 12.07 8.28
N PRO A 44 -7.24 12.18 8.99
CA PRO A 44 -7.21 13.06 10.15
C PRO A 44 -7.56 14.50 9.73
N ALA A 45 -8.19 15.26 10.63
CA ALA A 45 -8.76 16.56 10.30
C ALA A 45 -7.73 17.58 9.76
N ASP A 46 -6.49 17.49 10.22
CA ASP A 46 -5.36 18.33 9.81
C ASP A 46 -4.66 17.84 8.53
N HIS A 47 -4.83 16.56 8.15
CA HIS A 47 -4.21 15.94 6.99
C HIS A 47 -5.20 15.02 6.26
N PRO A 48 -6.29 15.55 5.65
CA PRO A 48 -7.39 14.75 5.10
C PRO A 48 -7.00 13.86 3.91
N TRP A 49 -5.79 14.00 3.38
CA TRP A 49 -5.23 13.14 2.32
C TRP A 49 -4.47 11.92 2.87
N GLN A 50 -4.23 11.82 4.18
CA GLN A 50 -3.55 10.66 4.77
C GLN A 50 -4.46 9.43 4.85
N ARG A 51 -3.90 8.24 4.58
CA ARG A 51 -4.63 6.99 4.39
C ARG A 51 -4.05 5.81 5.18
N GLY A 52 -3.77 5.99 6.45
CA GLY A 52 -3.12 4.93 7.22
C GLY A 52 -1.68 4.71 6.77
N VAL A 53 -1.33 3.51 6.25
CA VAL A 53 -0.01 3.26 5.64
C VAL A 53 -0.18 3.20 4.13
N TRP A 54 0.50 4.10 3.40
CA TRP A 54 0.55 4.08 1.94
C TRP A 54 1.96 4.42 1.45
N PHE A 55 2.24 4.06 0.22
CA PHE A 55 3.50 4.41 -0.44
C PHE A 55 3.25 5.42 -1.55
N VAL A 56 4.05 6.50 -1.54
CA VAL A 56 4.02 7.55 -2.57
C VAL A 56 5.31 8.37 -2.57
N VAL A 57 5.70 8.86 -3.74
CA VAL A 57 6.67 9.96 -3.91
C VAL A 57 5.86 11.23 -4.13
N LYS A 58 6.19 12.32 -3.41
CA LYS A 58 5.37 13.54 -3.44
C LYS A 58 5.27 14.13 -4.84
N PHE A 59 6.41 14.35 -5.49
CA PHE A 59 6.44 14.94 -6.83
C PHE A 59 7.14 14.04 -7.84
N VAL A 60 6.49 13.85 -8.98
CA VAL A 60 7.07 13.20 -10.17
C VAL A 60 6.91 14.16 -11.32
N ASP A 61 8.03 14.66 -11.88
CA ASP A 61 8.08 15.72 -12.91
C ASP A 61 7.22 16.94 -12.55
N GLY A 62 7.23 17.35 -11.27
CA GLY A 62 6.46 18.46 -10.73
C GLY A 62 4.99 18.17 -10.43
N ASP A 63 4.43 17.02 -10.84
CA ASP A 63 3.07 16.62 -10.49
C ASP A 63 2.98 16.08 -9.06
N ASN A 64 2.01 16.59 -8.30
CA ASN A 64 1.80 16.21 -6.91
C ASN A 64 0.98 14.89 -6.81
N PHE A 65 1.55 13.88 -6.14
CA PHE A 65 0.88 12.61 -5.86
C PHE A 65 0.58 12.43 -4.36
N TRP A 66 1.03 13.35 -3.51
CA TRP A 66 0.89 13.24 -2.05
C TRP A 66 -0.44 13.79 -1.56
N GLU A 67 -0.68 15.08 -1.74
CA GLU A 67 -1.94 15.73 -1.38
C GLU A 67 -3.01 15.45 -2.44
N GLU A 68 -4.27 15.38 -2.01
CA GLU A 68 -5.43 15.19 -2.88
C GLU A 68 -6.25 16.48 -2.99
N TYR A 69 -5.56 17.62 -3.13
CA TYR A 69 -6.16 18.94 -3.30
C TYR A 69 -5.23 19.89 -4.08
N GLY A 70 -5.74 21.03 -4.45
CA GLY A 70 -5.01 22.10 -5.13
C GLY A 70 -5.57 22.43 -6.52
N ALA A 71 -5.40 23.69 -6.94
CA ALA A 71 -5.93 24.19 -8.20
C ALA A 71 -5.29 23.54 -9.44
N ALA A 72 -4.02 23.12 -9.34
CA ALA A 72 -3.32 22.41 -10.41
C ALA A 72 -3.76 20.94 -10.54
N GLY A 73 -4.59 20.46 -9.61
CA GLY A 73 -4.95 19.06 -9.50
C GLY A 73 -3.85 18.22 -8.85
N TRP A 74 -4.07 16.93 -8.80
CA TRP A 74 -3.14 15.94 -8.20
C TRP A 74 -3.18 14.63 -8.96
N GLY A 75 -2.08 13.89 -8.91
CA GLY A 75 -2.00 12.55 -9.46
C GLY A 75 -2.72 11.52 -8.58
N VAL A 76 -3.08 10.40 -9.18
CA VAL A 76 -3.74 9.28 -8.49
C VAL A 76 -2.98 7.99 -8.72
N GLN A 77 -3.08 7.08 -7.75
CA GLN A 77 -2.59 5.71 -7.88
C GLN A 77 -3.80 4.78 -8.06
N ARG A 78 -3.77 3.93 -9.07
CA ARG A 78 -4.90 3.06 -9.38
C ARG A 78 -4.42 1.70 -9.87
N HIS A 79 -4.94 0.62 -9.27
CA HIS A 79 -4.83 -0.70 -9.87
C HIS A 79 -5.68 -0.75 -11.15
N ASP A 80 -5.11 -1.23 -12.25
CA ASP A 80 -5.86 -1.50 -13.48
C ASP A 80 -6.68 -2.79 -13.37
N ARG A 81 -6.21 -3.73 -12.55
CA ARG A 81 -6.84 -5.02 -12.26
C ARG A 81 -6.86 -5.29 -10.76
N ARG A 82 -7.77 -6.16 -10.33
CA ARG A 82 -7.79 -6.67 -8.95
C ARG A 82 -6.45 -7.33 -8.62
N PRO A 83 -5.80 -6.98 -7.50
CA PRO A 83 -4.59 -7.65 -7.04
C PRO A 83 -4.80 -9.16 -6.84
N THR A 84 -3.78 -9.94 -7.14
CA THR A 84 -3.75 -11.38 -6.93
C THR A 84 -3.43 -11.69 -5.48
N GLN A 85 -4.09 -12.69 -4.92
CA GLN A 85 -3.82 -13.19 -3.58
C GLN A 85 -3.27 -14.61 -3.66
N THR A 86 -2.21 -14.87 -2.91
CA THR A 86 -1.62 -16.20 -2.77
C THR A 86 -1.31 -16.50 -1.31
N VAL A 87 -1.28 -17.78 -0.99
CA VAL A 87 -0.92 -18.30 0.33
C VAL A 87 0.14 -19.36 0.15
N ALA A 88 1.23 -19.26 0.86
CA ALA A 88 2.32 -20.24 0.86
C ALA A 88 2.73 -20.57 2.30
N PRO A 89 3.28 -21.78 2.56
CA PRO A 89 3.94 -22.05 3.83
C PRO A 89 5.03 -21.02 4.09
N ALA A 90 5.27 -20.66 5.35
CA ALA A 90 6.44 -19.88 5.72
C ALA A 90 7.70 -20.70 5.36
N ASP A 91 8.63 -20.05 4.66
CA ASP A 91 9.86 -20.73 4.24
C ASP A 91 10.75 -20.97 5.45
N SER A 92 11.04 -22.23 5.75
CA SER A 92 11.84 -22.66 6.90
C SER A 92 13.35 -22.40 6.74
N THR A 93 13.76 -21.57 5.79
CA THR A 93 15.17 -21.30 5.51
C THR A 93 15.92 -20.57 6.63
N HIS A 94 15.25 -20.15 7.71
CA HIS A 94 15.83 -19.41 8.83
C HIS A 94 15.84 -20.19 10.16
N GLY A 95 16.11 -21.49 10.12
CA GLY A 95 16.31 -22.31 11.33
C GLY A 95 15.00 -22.73 12.01
N SER A 96 15.13 -23.51 13.10
CA SER A 96 14.01 -24.04 13.88
C SER A 96 13.11 -23.00 14.56
N ASP A 97 13.55 -21.73 14.60
CA ASP A 97 12.87 -20.59 15.21
C ASP A 97 12.23 -19.66 14.16
N GLY A 98 12.12 -20.11 12.90
CA GLY A 98 11.48 -19.36 11.82
C GLY A 98 9.96 -19.21 12.02
N PRO A 99 9.32 -18.27 11.29
CA PRO A 99 7.91 -18.01 11.42
C PRO A 99 7.10 -19.27 11.15
N SER A 100 6.29 -19.68 12.13
CA SER A 100 5.33 -20.76 11.97
C SER A 100 4.03 -20.22 11.40
N GLY A 101 3.57 -20.79 10.29
CA GLY A 101 2.29 -20.41 9.71
C GLY A 101 2.35 -20.17 8.19
N ALA A 102 1.26 -19.64 7.68
CA ALA A 102 1.15 -19.32 6.26
C ALA A 102 1.49 -17.84 5.98
N VAL A 103 2.33 -17.61 4.97
CA VAL A 103 2.57 -16.28 4.43
C VAL A 103 1.49 -15.99 3.39
N HIS A 104 0.74 -14.93 3.63
CA HIS A 104 -0.26 -14.44 2.70
C HIS A 104 0.32 -13.30 1.90
N THR A 105 0.17 -13.34 0.60
CA THR A 105 0.69 -12.32 -0.32
C THR A 105 -0.43 -11.69 -1.13
N VAL A 106 -0.38 -10.37 -1.26
CA VAL A 106 -1.14 -9.60 -2.25
C VAL A 106 -0.16 -8.96 -3.21
N GLU A 107 -0.38 -9.16 -4.49
CA GLU A 107 0.48 -8.61 -5.54
C GLU A 107 -0.37 -8.02 -6.66
N GLY A 108 0.06 -6.87 -7.19
CA GLY A 108 -0.61 -6.23 -8.31
C GLY A 108 0.20 -5.10 -8.91
N GLU A 109 -0.22 -4.72 -10.09
CA GLU A 109 0.29 -3.55 -10.80
C GLU A 109 -0.68 -2.38 -10.62
N LEU A 110 -0.13 -1.19 -10.53
CA LEU A 110 -0.90 0.05 -10.49
C LEU A 110 -0.20 1.14 -11.27
N ASP A 111 -1.01 2.02 -11.84
CA ASP A 111 -0.54 3.20 -12.54
C ASP A 111 -0.63 4.43 -11.63
N TRP A 112 0.43 5.24 -11.66
CA TRP A 112 0.44 6.60 -11.14
C TRP A 112 0.02 7.53 -12.27
N ILE A 113 -1.21 7.99 -12.22
CA ILE A 113 -1.84 8.75 -13.30
C ILE A 113 -1.75 10.24 -12.98
N ARG A 114 -1.24 11.04 -13.92
CA ARG A 114 -1.06 12.48 -13.78
C ARG A 114 -2.39 13.22 -13.52
N PRO A 115 -2.37 14.49 -13.12
CA PRO A 115 -3.57 15.32 -12.90
C PRO A 115 -4.54 15.35 -14.09
N ASP A 116 -4.05 15.16 -15.32
CA ASP A 116 -4.86 15.07 -16.53
C ASP A 116 -5.79 13.83 -16.60
N ARG A 117 -5.63 12.90 -15.66
CA ARG A 117 -6.40 11.64 -15.54
C ARG A 117 -6.22 10.68 -16.72
N ARG A 118 -5.17 10.83 -17.51
CA ARG A 118 -4.90 10.04 -18.73
C ARG A 118 -3.46 9.54 -18.81
N THR A 119 -2.50 10.42 -18.53
CA THR A 119 -1.08 10.11 -18.69
C THR A 119 -0.55 9.34 -17.50
N VAL A 120 0.10 8.21 -17.77
CA VAL A 120 0.81 7.42 -16.74
C VAL A 120 2.19 8.01 -16.53
N ALA A 121 2.47 8.50 -15.34
CA ALA A 121 3.79 8.98 -14.93
C ALA A 121 4.72 7.84 -14.52
N VAL A 122 4.17 6.87 -13.78
CA VAL A 122 4.93 5.72 -13.26
C VAL A 122 4.03 4.49 -13.26
N ARG A 123 4.58 3.34 -13.62
CA ARG A 123 4.01 2.02 -13.33
C ARG A 123 4.64 1.48 -12.07
N GLU A 124 3.82 0.98 -11.17
CA GLU A 124 4.27 0.37 -9.92
C GLU A 124 3.85 -1.09 -9.90
N ARG A 125 4.80 -1.98 -9.57
CA ARG A 125 4.52 -3.32 -9.11
C ARG A 125 4.63 -3.32 -7.60
N ARG A 126 3.56 -3.72 -6.92
CA ARG A 126 3.44 -3.76 -5.46
C ARG A 126 3.21 -5.18 -5.00
N ARG A 127 3.98 -5.59 -3.98
CA ARG A 127 3.79 -6.84 -3.26
C ARG A 127 3.75 -6.56 -1.77
N LEU A 128 2.69 -7.03 -1.13
CA LEU A 128 2.49 -6.97 0.31
C LEU A 128 2.45 -8.39 0.86
N ARG A 129 3.20 -8.67 1.91
CA ARG A 129 3.17 -9.98 2.57
C ARG A 129 2.82 -9.83 4.03
N HIS A 130 1.88 -10.63 4.49
CA HIS A 130 1.63 -10.86 5.91
C HIS A 130 2.46 -12.05 6.35
N VAL A 131 3.43 -11.82 7.20
CA VAL A 131 4.39 -12.82 7.68
C VAL A 131 4.19 -13.01 9.19
N PRO A 132 3.63 -14.14 9.65
CA PRO A 132 3.58 -14.47 11.07
C PRO A 132 5.01 -14.57 11.61
N CYS A 133 5.31 -13.93 12.74
CA CYS A 133 6.63 -13.92 13.39
C CYS A 133 6.59 -14.50 14.80
N GLY A 134 5.51 -15.18 15.18
CA GLY A 134 5.22 -15.73 16.48
C GLY A 134 3.75 -15.56 16.83
N ASP A 135 3.35 -15.90 18.05
CA ASP A 135 1.95 -15.88 18.47
C ASP A 135 1.39 -14.44 18.56
N ASP A 136 2.24 -13.51 19.00
CA ASP A 136 1.84 -12.12 19.28
C ASP A 136 2.49 -11.08 18.33
N VAL A 137 3.14 -11.54 17.25
CA VAL A 137 3.86 -10.66 16.33
C VAL A 137 3.65 -11.10 14.88
N TYR A 138 3.44 -10.15 14.00
CA TYR A 138 3.52 -10.34 12.56
C TYR A 138 4.27 -9.18 11.91
N ALA A 139 4.84 -9.44 10.75
CA ALA A 139 5.43 -8.42 9.90
C ALA A 139 4.55 -8.16 8.67
N VAL A 140 4.60 -6.94 8.17
CA VAL A 140 4.09 -6.57 6.86
C VAL A 140 5.27 -6.18 5.99
N ASP A 141 5.64 -7.06 5.07
CA ASP A 141 6.65 -6.74 4.06
C ASP A 141 6.00 -6.00 2.91
N TRP A 142 6.65 -4.94 2.47
CA TRP A 142 6.16 -4.11 1.38
C TRP A 142 7.26 -3.88 0.34
N ASP A 143 7.17 -4.61 -0.78
CA ASP A 143 8.05 -4.45 -1.92
C ASP A 143 7.39 -3.54 -2.96
N VAL A 144 8.16 -2.57 -3.47
CA VAL A 144 7.73 -1.64 -4.50
C VAL A 144 8.79 -1.58 -5.60
N THR A 145 8.36 -1.74 -6.83
CA THR A 145 9.17 -1.48 -8.02
C THR A 145 8.49 -0.39 -8.85
N LEU A 146 9.22 0.69 -9.10
CA LEU A 146 8.74 1.80 -9.92
C LEU A 146 9.40 1.76 -11.31
N THR A 147 8.59 1.83 -12.35
CA THR A 147 9.04 1.82 -13.75
C THR A 147 8.35 2.96 -14.49
N PRO A 148 9.00 4.10 -14.67
CA PRO A 148 8.43 5.18 -15.47
C PRO A 148 8.46 4.80 -16.97
N PRO A 149 7.42 5.16 -17.76
CA PRO A 149 7.38 4.89 -19.20
C PRO A 149 8.43 5.66 -20.00
N ALA A 150 8.88 6.78 -19.46
CA ALA A 150 9.97 7.62 -19.98
C ALA A 150 10.84 8.10 -18.81
N ALA A 151 11.94 8.76 -19.09
CA ALA A 151 12.75 9.39 -18.05
C ALA A 151 11.86 10.32 -17.19
N ALA A 152 11.93 10.16 -15.88
CA ALA A 152 11.14 10.93 -14.92
C ALA A 152 12.03 11.45 -13.79
N VAL A 153 11.70 12.64 -13.28
CA VAL A 153 12.39 13.26 -12.17
C VAL A 153 11.56 13.05 -10.90
N LEU A 154 12.18 12.49 -9.88
CA LEU A 154 11.63 12.45 -8.53
C LEU A 154 12.16 13.69 -7.80
N ASP A 155 11.28 14.66 -7.59
CA ASP A 155 11.67 15.95 -7.04
C ASP A 155 11.92 15.88 -5.53
N ARG A 156 12.88 16.68 -5.08
CA ARG A 156 13.14 16.86 -3.65
C ARG A 156 11.98 17.54 -2.95
N THR A 157 11.76 17.16 -1.71
CA THR A 157 10.82 17.84 -0.81
C THR A 157 11.52 18.25 0.48
N PRO A 158 10.97 19.20 1.29
CA PRO A 158 11.55 19.55 2.58
C PRO A 158 11.62 18.39 3.58
N PHE A 159 10.99 17.26 3.24
CA PHE A 159 10.91 16.07 4.11
C PHE A 159 11.84 14.93 3.69
N THR A 160 12.73 15.19 2.73
CA THR A 160 13.73 14.21 2.22
C THR A 160 15.14 14.69 2.42
#